data_4cdd274a63791c5fde8f1c153454e50e
#
_entry.id   4cdd274a63791c5fde8f1c153454e50e
#
_cell.length_a   1.000
_cell.length_b   1.000
_cell.length_c   1.000
_cell.angle_alpha   90.00
_cell.angle_beta   90.00
_cell.angle_gamma   90.00
#
_symmetry.space_group_name_H-M   'P 1'
#
loop_
_entity.id
_entity.type
_entity.pdbx_description
1 polymer ?
#
loop_
_entity_poly.entity_id
_entity_poly.type
_entity_poly.pdbx_seq_one_letter_code
_entity_poly.pdbx_strand_id
1 'polypeptide(L)'
;MAVLPSLDPRTGDPVPPDFVVAQHPERYGPQDHATWSTLFQRQSALLGGRVVDEFFDGLAALGITSDGVPDFRAINAVLSRATGWRVEAVPGLVPDDVFFAHLAARRFPASHWIRAGDQLDYIEEPDVFHDVFGHVPMLMQPRYADYLAAYGRAGLAYAGRPELAYLARLYWYTVEFGLMRTAAGLRIFGAGIVSSAGESIYCLESPEPLRIAFACERVLRTRYEIDHYQQLYAVLSGWDDLPALAPQELAAHIAAARRAGDLAPDQSVATDRLVAAATAMPAPA
;
A
#
# COMPACT_ATOMS: atom_id res chain seq x y z
N MET A 1 10.53 6.10 23.00
CA MET A 1 10.91 4.81 22.39
C MET A 1 9.84 3.81 22.82
N ALA A 2 9.00 3.35 21.92
CA ALA A 2 8.13 2.21 22.20
C ALA A 2 9.02 0.99 22.50
N VAL A 3 8.72 0.27 23.57
CA VAL A 3 9.40 -0.98 23.89
C VAL A 3 8.95 -1.97 22.84
N LEU A 4 9.87 -2.42 22.00
CA LEU A 4 9.58 -3.44 20.99
C LEU A 4 9.11 -4.72 21.70
N PRO A 5 8.06 -5.38 21.23
CA PRO A 5 7.59 -6.61 21.86
C PRO A 5 8.68 -7.66 21.78
N SER A 6 9.07 -8.22 22.92
CA SER A 6 10.02 -9.34 22.97
C SER A 6 9.36 -10.66 22.57
N LEU A 7 8.03 -10.71 22.61
CA LEU A 7 7.20 -11.85 22.23
C LEU A 7 6.10 -11.37 21.28
N ASP A 8 5.77 -12.20 20.32
CA ASP A 8 4.58 -12.03 19.49
C ASP A 8 3.33 -12.11 20.38
N PRO A 9 2.50 -11.05 20.43
CA PRO A 9 1.35 -11.01 21.33
C PRO A 9 0.27 -12.05 21.01
N ARG A 10 0.32 -12.67 19.84
CA ARG A 10 -0.68 -13.64 19.37
C ARG A 10 -0.22 -15.08 19.51
N THR A 11 1.05 -15.36 19.31
CA THR A 11 1.60 -16.72 19.37
C THR A 11 2.38 -16.97 20.65
N GLY A 12 2.91 -15.93 21.29
CA GLY A 12 3.84 -16.03 22.43
C GLY A 12 5.26 -16.40 22.02
N ASP A 13 5.54 -16.49 20.70
CA ASP A 13 6.87 -16.83 20.22
C ASP A 13 7.82 -15.62 20.34
N PRO A 14 9.13 -15.85 20.53
CA PRO A 14 10.10 -14.75 20.54
C PRO A 14 10.13 -14.00 19.20
N VAL A 15 10.11 -12.67 19.26
CA VAL A 15 10.25 -11.82 18.07
C VAL A 15 11.73 -11.56 17.82
N PRO A 16 12.29 -12.01 16.68
CA PRO A 16 13.69 -11.76 16.33
C PRO A 16 13.92 -10.29 15.93
N PRO A 17 15.19 -9.83 15.84
CA PRO A 17 15.52 -8.45 15.52
C PRO A 17 15.02 -7.96 14.15
N ASP A 18 14.80 -8.86 13.20
CA ASP A 18 14.23 -8.56 11.88
C ASP A 18 12.69 -8.68 11.85
N PHE A 19 12.07 -8.94 12.99
CA PHE A 19 10.63 -9.10 13.19
C PHE A 19 9.97 -10.22 12.38
N VAL A 20 10.72 -11.07 11.67
CA VAL A 20 10.14 -12.19 10.95
C VAL A 20 9.74 -13.30 11.93
N VAL A 21 8.45 -13.59 11.95
CA VAL A 21 7.88 -14.67 12.74
C VAL A 21 7.31 -15.76 11.82
N ALA A 22 6.96 -16.91 12.37
CA ALA A 22 6.28 -17.94 11.60
C ALA A 22 4.81 -17.57 11.39
N GLN A 23 4.35 -17.59 10.15
CA GLN A 23 2.91 -17.71 9.93
C GLN A 23 2.47 -19.13 10.31
N HIS A 24 1.39 -19.22 11.05
CA HIS A 24 0.78 -20.48 11.47
C HIS A 24 -0.61 -20.62 10.85
N PRO A 25 -0.75 -21.06 9.57
CA PRO A 25 -2.05 -21.17 8.91
C PRO A 25 -3.05 -22.03 9.66
N GLU A 26 -2.58 -23.03 10.41
CA GLU A 26 -3.38 -23.92 11.23
C GLU A 26 -4.00 -23.25 12.47
N ARG A 27 -3.56 -22.06 12.82
CA ARG A 27 -4.09 -21.27 13.95
C ARG A 27 -5.25 -20.36 13.55
N TYR A 28 -5.49 -20.14 12.26
CA TYR A 28 -6.68 -19.39 11.84
C TYR A 28 -7.93 -20.24 12.04
N GLY A 29 -8.82 -19.74 12.85
CA GLY A 29 -10.09 -20.40 13.13
C GLY A 29 -11.15 -20.14 12.05
N PRO A 30 -12.29 -20.82 12.13
CA PRO A 30 -13.39 -20.61 11.16
C PRO A 30 -13.85 -19.14 11.08
N GLN A 31 -13.79 -18.40 12.19
CA GLN A 31 -14.17 -16.98 12.22
C GLN A 31 -13.16 -16.12 11.44
N ASP A 32 -11.88 -16.40 11.53
CA ASP A 32 -10.83 -15.67 10.81
C ASP A 32 -11.01 -15.84 9.28
N HIS A 33 -11.26 -17.09 8.86
CA HIS A 33 -11.54 -17.38 7.45
C HIS A 33 -12.86 -16.74 6.98
N ALA A 34 -13.88 -16.70 7.82
CA ALA A 34 -15.15 -16.04 7.50
C ALA A 34 -14.98 -14.51 7.37
N THR A 35 -14.20 -13.89 8.24
CA THR A 35 -13.87 -12.45 8.14
C THR A 35 -13.12 -12.15 6.85
N TRP A 36 -12.09 -12.93 6.51
CA TRP A 36 -11.38 -12.80 5.23
C TRP A 36 -12.32 -12.93 4.04
N SER A 37 -13.14 -14.00 4.01
CA SER A 37 -14.08 -14.26 2.91
C SER A 37 -15.04 -13.09 2.71
N THR A 38 -15.59 -12.54 3.79
CA THR A 38 -16.50 -11.39 3.75
C THR A 38 -15.83 -10.15 3.18
N LEU A 39 -14.62 -9.83 3.67
CA LEU A 39 -13.84 -8.68 3.19
C LEU A 39 -13.46 -8.85 1.71
N PHE A 40 -12.98 -10.04 1.34
CA PHE A 40 -12.55 -10.37 -0.02
C PHE A 40 -13.72 -10.23 -1.02
N GLN A 41 -14.86 -10.84 -0.71
CA GLN A 41 -16.04 -10.80 -1.58
C GLN A 41 -16.57 -9.38 -1.74
N ARG A 42 -16.69 -8.63 -0.62
CA ARG A 42 -17.12 -7.23 -0.63
C ARG A 42 -16.21 -6.37 -1.49
N GLN A 43 -14.91 -6.45 -1.26
CA GLN A 43 -13.94 -5.63 -1.98
C GLN A 43 -13.81 -6.03 -3.45
N SER A 44 -13.74 -7.32 -3.76
CA SER A 44 -13.63 -7.78 -5.15
C SER A 44 -14.83 -7.36 -5.99
N ALA A 45 -16.05 -7.42 -5.44
CA ALA A 45 -17.24 -6.93 -6.13
C ALA A 45 -17.17 -5.41 -6.37
N LEU A 46 -16.74 -4.65 -5.37
CA LEU A 46 -16.61 -3.19 -5.46
C LEU A 46 -15.54 -2.73 -6.44
N LEU A 47 -14.39 -3.41 -6.45
CA LEU A 47 -13.22 -3.03 -7.23
C LEU A 47 -13.34 -3.35 -8.72
N GLY A 48 -14.31 -4.13 -9.13
CA GLY A 48 -14.59 -4.41 -10.55
C GLY A 48 -14.71 -3.13 -11.36
N GLY A 49 -13.81 -2.95 -12.35
CA GLY A 49 -13.71 -1.73 -13.16
C GLY A 49 -13.18 -0.47 -12.44
N ARG A 50 -12.85 -0.53 -11.15
CA ARG A 50 -12.28 0.59 -10.38
C ARG A 50 -10.78 0.48 -10.17
N VAL A 51 -10.22 -0.72 -10.13
CA VAL A 51 -8.80 -0.98 -9.93
C VAL A 51 -8.09 -1.23 -11.27
N VAL A 52 -6.77 -1.07 -11.31
CA VAL A 52 -5.95 -1.47 -12.48
C VAL A 52 -6.06 -2.98 -12.71
N ASP A 53 -6.02 -3.41 -13.97
CA ASP A 53 -6.21 -4.83 -14.33
C ASP A 53 -5.16 -5.74 -13.66
N GLU A 54 -3.93 -5.24 -13.52
CA GLU A 54 -2.81 -5.94 -12.89
C GLU A 54 -3.11 -6.38 -11.44
N PHE A 55 -4.03 -5.72 -10.76
CA PHE A 55 -4.43 -6.11 -9.40
C PHE A 55 -5.16 -7.46 -9.39
N PHE A 56 -6.17 -7.63 -10.24
CA PHE A 56 -6.90 -8.90 -10.34
C PHE A 56 -6.04 -9.99 -10.97
N ASP A 57 -5.21 -9.65 -11.95
CA ASP A 57 -4.23 -10.58 -12.53
C ASP A 57 -3.26 -11.09 -11.45
N GLY A 58 -2.82 -10.19 -10.55
CA GLY A 58 -1.98 -10.52 -9.41
C GLY A 58 -2.67 -11.45 -8.42
N LEU A 59 -3.92 -11.14 -8.01
CA LEU A 59 -4.72 -12.03 -7.14
C LEU A 59 -4.85 -13.43 -7.74
N ALA A 60 -5.23 -13.52 -9.01
CA ALA A 60 -5.42 -14.78 -9.71
C ALA A 60 -4.11 -15.58 -9.84
N ALA A 61 -3.01 -14.93 -10.23
CA ALA A 61 -1.71 -15.57 -10.38
C ALA A 61 -1.16 -16.11 -9.05
N LEU A 62 -1.41 -15.40 -7.94
CA LEU A 62 -0.98 -15.79 -6.60
C LEU A 62 -1.92 -16.80 -5.93
N GLY A 63 -3.07 -17.10 -6.53
CA GLY A 63 -4.08 -17.98 -5.96
C GLY A 63 -4.70 -17.42 -4.68
N ILE A 64 -4.77 -16.10 -4.54
CA ILE A 64 -5.43 -15.44 -3.40
C ILE A 64 -6.92 -15.38 -3.70
N THR A 65 -7.71 -16.11 -2.91
CA THR A 65 -9.14 -16.30 -3.10
C THR A 65 -9.95 -15.93 -1.86
N SER A 66 -11.27 -16.03 -1.95
CA SER A 66 -12.17 -15.84 -0.81
C SER A 66 -12.23 -17.03 0.15
N ASP A 67 -11.50 -18.13 -0.11
CA ASP A 67 -11.65 -19.37 0.67
C ASP A 67 -11.12 -19.25 2.11
N GLY A 68 -10.27 -18.27 2.37
CA GLY A 68 -9.76 -17.97 3.71
C GLY A 68 -8.43 -17.24 3.69
N VAL A 69 -7.90 -16.95 4.87
CA VAL A 69 -6.59 -16.29 5.01
C VAL A 69 -5.52 -17.12 4.30
N PRO A 70 -4.78 -16.52 3.34
CA PRO A 70 -3.86 -17.28 2.51
C PRO A 70 -2.59 -17.73 3.25
N ASP A 71 -2.04 -18.87 2.85
CA ASP A 71 -0.72 -19.34 3.29
C ASP A 71 0.38 -18.58 2.53
N PHE A 72 1.23 -17.86 3.24
CA PHE A 72 2.35 -17.09 2.65
C PHE A 72 3.35 -17.98 1.91
N ARG A 73 3.46 -19.26 2.27
CA ARG A 73 4.32 -20.21 1.53
C ARG A 73 3.81 -20.45 0.11
N ALA A 74 2.49 -20.55 -0.05
CA ALA A 74 1.87 -20.68 -1.38
C ALA A 74 2.08 -19.42 -2.22
N ILE A 75 1.84 -18.25 -1.66
CA ILE A 75 2.12 -16.94 -2.30
C ILE A 75 3.59 -16.87 -2.72
N ASN A 76 4.51 -17.18 -1.80
CA ASN A 76 5.95 -17.08 -2.02
C ASN A 76 6.47 -18.04 -3.09
N ALA A 77 5.82 -19.20 -3.28
CA ALA A 77 6.16 -20.12 -4.35
C ALA A 77 5.97 -19.54 -5.76
N VAL A 78 5.05 -18.59 -5.91
CA VAL A 78 4.78 -17.89 -7.18
C VAL A 78 5.56 -16.58 -7.25
N LEU A 79 5.39 -15.72 -6.22
CA LEU A 79 5.92 -14.37 -6.20
C LEU A 79 7.45 -14.31 -6.33
N SER A 80 8.16 -15.24 -5.66
CA SER A 80 9.63 -15.30 -5.75
C SER A 80 10.14 -15.59 -7.15
N ARG A 81 9.39 -16.34 -7.95
CA ARG A 81 9.74 -16.65 -9.35
C ARG A 81 9.37 -15.51 -10.30
N ALA A 82 8.29 -14.79 -10.00
CA ALA A 82 7.80 -13.72 -10.87
C ALA A 82 8.66 -12.45 -10.78
N THR A 83 8.89 -11.96 -9.56
CA THR A 83 9.55 -10.67 -9.31
C THR A 83 10.67 -10.73 -8.26
N GLY A 84 10.95 -11.90 -7.71
CA GLY A 84 11.93 -12.10 -6.64
C GLY A 84 11.46 -11.64 -5.26
N TRP A 85 10.19 -11.24 -5.13
CA TRP A 85 9.61 -10.83 -3.85
C TRP A 85 9.14 -12.02 -3.02
N ARG A 86 9.04 -11.77 -1.71
CA ARG A 86 8.47 -12.69 -0.74
C ARG A 86 7.65 -11.91 0.26
N VAL A 87 6.60 -12.53 0.78
CA VAL A 87 5.84 -12.06 1.95
C VAL A 87 6.47 -12.70 3.18
N GLU A 88 6.77 -11.89 4.18
CA GLU A 88 7.28 -12.34 5.48
C GLU A 88 6.27 -11.98 6.56
N ALA A 89 5.94 -12.95 7.42
CA ALA A 89 5.01 -12.71 8.51
C ALA A 89 5.68 -11.87 9.60
N VAL A 90 4.97 -10.85 10.08
CA VAL A 90 5.39 -10.00 11.19
C VAL A 90 4.26 -9.89 12.22
N PRO A 91 4.55 -9.60 13.52
CA PRO A 91 3.52 -9.51 14.55
C PRO A 91 2.54 -8.35 14.37
N GLY A 92 2.92 -7.32 13.64
CA GLY A 92 2.20 -6.06 13.41
C GLY A 92 3.15 -5.01 12.88
N LEU A 93 2.96 -3.75 13.23
CA LEU A 93 3.85 -2.67 12.81
C LEU A 93 5.29 -2.93 13.22
N VAL A 94 6.21 -2.78 12.27
CA VAL A 94 7.65 -2.91 12.48
C VAL A 94 8.33 -1.53 12.46
N PRO A 95 9.50 -1.36 13.11
CA PRO A 95 10.26 -0.12 13.03
C PRO A 95 10.64 0.26 11.60
N ASP A 96 10.77 1.56 11.31
CA ASP A 96 11.07 2.07 9.98
C ASP A 96 12.31 1.44 9.35
N ASP A 97 13.39 1.30 10.11
CA ASP A 97 14.65 0.72 9.64
C ASP A 97 14.49 -0.76 9.27
N VAL A 98 13.69 -1.51 10.02
CA VAL A 98 13.34 -2.91 9.73
C VAL A 98 12.44 -2.97 8.49
N PHE A 99 11.41 -2.13 8.41
CA PHE A 99 10.53 -2.04 7.25
C PHE A 99 11.31 -1.77 5.96
N PHE A 100 12.16 -0.75 5.96
CA PHE A 100 12.96 -0.43 4.78
C PHE A 100 13.99 -1.52 4.44
N ALA A 101 14.56 -2.21 5.45
CA ALA A 101 15.48 -3.32 5.21
C ALA A 101 14.76 -4.49 4.50
N HIS A 102 13.54 -4.79 4.91
CA HIS A 102 12.70 -5.77 4.24
C HIS A 102 12.43 -5.39 2.79
N LEU A 103 11.89 -4.19 2.53
CA LEU A 103 11.58 -3.75 1.18
C LEU A 103 12.83 -3.74 0.27
N ALA A 104 13.97 -3.27 0.78
CA ALA A 104 15.25 -3.27 0.04
C ALA A 104 15.69 -4.68 -0.36
N ALA A 105 15.36 -5.68 0.46
CA ALA A 105 15.65 -7.09 0.23
C ALA A 105 14.53 -7.82 -0.54
N ARG A 106 13.54 -7.11 -1.12
CA ARG A 106 12.35 -7.65 -1.77
C ARG A 106 11.54 -8.58 -0.86
N ARG A 107 11.42 -8.20 0.40
CA ARG A 107 10.56 -8.85 1.39
C ARG A 107 9.46 -7.86 1.78
N PHE A 108 8.22 -8.29 1.68
CA PHE A 108 7.07 -7.49 2.13
C PHE A 108 6.67 -7.98 3.54
N PRO A 109 6.86 -7.18 4.58
CA PRO A 109 6.41 -7.54 5.92
C PRO A 109 4.88 -7.43 5.98
N ALA A 110 4.20 -8.52 6.27
CA ALA A 110 2.75 -8.59 6.38
C ALA A 110 2.34 -9.11 7.75
N SER A 111 1.39 -8.44 8.36
CA SER A 111 0.77 -8.88 9.60
C SER A 111 0.17 -10.28 9.41
N HIS A 112 0.38 -11.16 10.39
CA HIS A 112 -0.14 -12.53 10.32
C HIS A 112 -1.46 -12.71 11.08
N TRP A 113 -2.16 -11.62 11.36
CA TRP A 113 -3.44 -11.62 12.05
C TRP A 113 -4.52 -10.94 11.20
N ILE A 114 -5.78 -11.24 11.48
CA ILE A 114 -6.93 -10.62 10.84
C ILE A 114 -7.80 -9.92 11.89
N ARG A 115 -8.42 -8.82 11.48
CA ARG A 115 -9.37 -8.07 12.31
C ARG A 115 -10.54 -8.92 12.77
N ALA A 116 -11.15 -8.54 13.87
CA ALA A 116 -12.38 -9.16 14.32
C ALA A 116 -13.55 -8.89 13.37
N GLY A 117 -14.54 -9.80 13.33
CA GLY A 117 -15.66 -9.72 12.40
C GLY A 117 -16.60 -8.52 12.64
N ASP A 118 -16.47 -7.79 13.73
CA ASP A 118 -17.19 -6.54 14.03
C ASP A 118 -16.39 -5.28 13.63
N GLN A 119 -15.18 -5.43 13.10
CA GLN A 119 -14.28 -4.35 12.67
C GLN A 119 -14.07 -4.34 11.14
N LEU A 120 -15.07 -4.73 10.36
CA LEU A 120 -14.95 -4.89 8.91
C LEU A 120 -14.65 -3.58 8.18
N ASP A 121 -15.12 -2.44 8.68
CA ASP A 121 -15.04 -1.16 7.97
C ASP A 121 -13.83 -0.31 8.35
N TYR A 122 -13.30 -0.49 9.54
CA TYR A 122 -12.16 0.27 10.03
C TYR A 122 -11.30 -0.53 11.02
N ILE A 123 -9.99 -0.42 10.89
CA ILE A 123 -9.01 -0.89 11.87
C ILE A 123 -7.92 0.17 12.03
N GLU A 124 -7.37 0.25 13.23
CA GLU A 124 -6.31 1.20 13.55
C GLU A 124 -4.95 0.76 13.02
N GLU A 125 -4.64 -0.55 13.11
CA GLU A 125 -3.40 -1.14 12.61
C GLU A 125 -3.68 -2.03 11.40
N PRO A 126 -2.79 -2.04 10.37
CA PRO A 126 -2.94 -2.92 9.23
C PRO A 126 -2.93 -4.39 9.64
N ASP A 127 -3.87 -5.16 9.12
CA ASP A 127 -4.00 -6.60 9.30
C ASP A 127 -3.64 -7.37 8.03
N VAL A 128 -3.67 -8.69 8.07
CA VAL A 128 -3.36 -9.54 6.91
C VAL A 128 -4.24 -9.25 5.69
N PHE A 129 -5.47 -8.75 5.88
CA PHE A 129 -6.32 -8.38 4.75
C PHE A 129 -5.77 -7.13 4.07
N HIS A 130 -5.46 -6.08 4.80
CA HIS A 130 -4.83 -4.90 4.24
C HIS A 130 -3.50 -5.24 3.57
N ASP A 131 -2.62 -5.93 4.29
CA ASP A 131 -1.26 -6.21 3.83
C ASP A 131 -1.25 -7.15 2.62
N VAL A 132 -2.01 -8.24 2.66
CA VAL A 132 -1.95 -9.27 1.61
C VAL A 132 -2.93 -8.98 0.48
N PHE A 133 -4.18 -8.63 0.75
CA PHE A 133 -5.11 -8.29 -0.31
C PHE A 133 -4.76 -6.95 -0.98
N GLY A 134 -4.41 -5.95 -0.18
CA GLY A 134 -4.12 -4.60 -0.69
C GLY A 134 -2.79 -4.49 -1.44
N HIS A 135 -1.70 -4.97 -0.87
CA HIS A 135 -0.35 -4.73 -1.41
C HIS A 135 0.18 -5.87 -2.29
N VAL A 136 0.01 -7.12 -1.87
CA VAL A 136 0.77 -8.24 -2.45
C VAL A 136 0.46 -8.50 -3.93
N PRO A 137 -0.79 -8.37 -4.43
CA PRO A 137 -1.09 -8.55 -5.85
C PRO A 137 -0.26 -7.64 -6.76
N MET A 138 -0.04 -6.39 -6.34
CA MET A 138 0.72 -5.41 -7.11
C MET A 138 2.21 -5.74 -7.20
N LEU A 139 2.76 -6.57 -6.30
CA LEU A 139 4.14 -7.06 -6.39
C LEU A 139 4.38 -7.98 -7.59
N MET A 140 3.32 -8.46 -8.25
CA MET A 140 3.41 -9.19 -9.52
C MET A 140 3.73 -8.27 -10.71
N GLN A 141 3.48 -6.94 -10.58
CA GLN A 141 3.81 -5.95 -11.61
C GLN A 141 5.31 -5.55 -11.50
N PRO A 142 6.16 -5.85 -12.49
CA PRO A 142 7.62 -5.70 -12.35
C PRO A 142 8.08 -4.27 -12.04
N ARG A 143 7.50 -3.25 -12.69
CA ARG A 143 7.87 -1.85 -12.47
C ARG A 143 7.52 -1.39 -11.05
N TYR A 144 6.35 -1.78 -10.55
CA TYR A 144 5.94 -1.50 -9.18
C TYR A 144 6.84 -2.23 -8.16
N ALA A 145 7.14 -3.50 -8.41
CA ALA A 145 8.03 -4.32 -7.59
C ALA A 145 9.45 -3.73 -7.51
N ASP A 146 9.99 -3.27 -8.62
CA ASP A 146 11.31 -2.61 -8.69
C ASP A 146 11.30 -1.26 -7.95
N TYR A 147 10.24 -0.47 -8.14
CA TYR A 147 10.04 0.79 -7.43
C TYR A 147 10.02 0.58 -5.91
N LEU A 148 9.27 -0.39 -5.41
CA LEU A 148 9.16 -0.64 -3.98
C LEU A 148 10.49 -1.12 -3.37
N ALA A 149 11.28 -1.92 -4.10
CA ALA A 149 12.63 -2.28 -3.66
C ALA A 149 13.58 -1.07 -3.66
N ALA A 150 13.48 -0.18 -4.65
CA ALA A 150 14.24 1.07 -4.68
C ALA A 150 13.84 2.00 -3.53
N TYR A 151 12.53 2.06 -3.21
CA TYR A 151 12.01 2.79 -2.07
C TYR A 151 12.59 2.29 -0.74
N GLY A 152 12.67 0.97 -0.54
CA GLY A 152 13.33 0.38 0.63
C GLY A 152 14.79 0.83 0.77
N ARG A 153 15.57 0.78 -0.32
CA ARG A 153 16.97 1.26 -0.31
C ARG A 153 17.06 2.75 -0.01
N ALA A 154 16.16 3.56 -0.56
CA ALA A 154 16.10 4.99 -0.29
C ALA A 154 15.76 5.25 1.19
N GLY A 155 14.77 4.54 1.75
CA GLY A 155 14.41 4.64 3.16
C GLY A 155 15.58 4.37 4.10
N LEU A 156 16.35 3.31 3.85
CA LEU A 156 17.56 3.01 4.63
C LEU A 156 18.59 4.15 4.57
N ALA A 157 18.77 4.80 3.41
CA ALA A 157 19.69 5.91 3.26
C ALA A 157 19.27 7.18 4.04
N TYR A 158 17.98 7.31 4.32
CA TYR A 158 17.38 8.44 5.05
C TYR A 158 16.90 8.08 6.46
N ALA A 159 17.07 6.85 6.91
CA ALA A 159 16.68 6.41 8.25
C ALA A 159 17.28 7.32 9.33
N GLY A 160 16.43 7.73 10.29
CA GLY A 160 16.82 8.66 11.36
C GLY A 160 17.05 10.11 10.93
N ARG A 161 16.81 10.47 9.68
CA ARG A 161 16.93 11.85 9.16
C ARG A 161 15.57 12.52 9.02
N PRO A 162 15.47 13.84 9.18
CA PRO A 162 14.22 14.58 8.97
C PRO A 162 13.64 14.41 7.55
N GLU A 163 14.50 14.17 6.59
CA GLU A 163 14.12 13.95 5.19
C GLU A 163 13.30 12.67 4.96
N LEU A 164 13.30 11.73 5.90
CA LEU A 164 12.46 10.53 5.83
C LEU A 164 10.97 10.86 5.69
N ALA A 165 10.53 11.99 6.27
CA ALA A 165 9.14 12.46 6.12
C ALA A 165 8.74 12.69 4.65
N TYR A 166 9.65 13.08 3.77
CA TYR A 166 9.37 13.24 2.34
C TYR A 166 9.14 11.88 1.65
N LEU A 167 9.94 10.87 2.03
CA LEU A 167 9.74 9.52 1.53
C LEU A 167 8.41 8.93 2.02
N ALA A 168 8.05 9.16 3.28
CA ALA A 168 6.75 8.73 3.81
C ALA A 168 5.59 9.31 2.98
N ARG A 169 5.66 10.59 2.58
CA ARG A 169 4.67 11.22 1.68
C ARG A 169 4.65 10.59 0.30
N LEU A 170 5.81 10.24 -0.26
CA LEU A 170 5.89 9.56 -1.54
C LEU A 170 5.23 8.19 -1.49
N TYR A 171 5.48 7.40 -0.43
CA TYR A 171 4.82 6.12 -0.20
C TYR A 171 3.31 6.29 -0.10
N TRP A 172 2.88 7.25 0.71
CA TRP A 172 1.47 7.55 0.94
C TRP A 172 0.71 7.83 -0.35
N TYR A 173 1.20 8.78 -1.16
CA TYR A 173 0.54 9.20 -2.39
C TYR A 173 0.77 8.27 -3.60
N THR A 174 1.55 7.20 -3.45
CA THR A 174 1.75 6.18 -4.49
C THR A 174 1.29 4.81 -4.00
N VAL A 175 2.02 4.19 -3.09
CA VAL A 175 1.80 2.81 -2.68
C VAL A 175 0.48 2.64 -1.93
N GLU A 176 0.11 3.61 -1.07
CA GLU A 176 -1.12 3.55 -0.29
C GLU A 176 -2.34 4.16 -1.02
N PHE A 177 -2.20 5.35 -1.58
CA PHE A 177 -3.34 6.13 -2.10
C PHE A 177 -3.14 6.55 -3.56
N GLY A 178 -2.40 5.76 -4.33
CA GLY A 178 -2.12 6.06 -5.72
C GLY A 178 -3.27 5.76 -6.68
N LEU A 179 -3.49 6.65 -7.64
CA LEU A 179 -4.38 6.46 -8.76
C LEU A 179 -3.60 6.43 -10.07
N MET A 180 -4.17 5.82 -11.11
CA MET A 180 -3.56 5.74 -12.44
C MET A 180 -4.58 6.04 -13.52
N ARG A 181 -4.17 6.78 -14.55
CA ARG A 181 -4.94 6.96 -15.77
C ARG A 181 -4.63 5.83 -16.73
N THR A 182 -5.63 5.03 -17.07
CA THR A 182 -5.54 3.97 -18.07
C THR A 182 -6.36 4.33 -19.31
N ALA A 183 -6.30 3.50 -20.35
CA ALA A 183 -7.17 3.63 -21.51
C ALA A 183 -8.66 3.51 -21.17
N ALA A 184 -8.98 2.75 -20.11
CA ALA A 184 -10.35 2.56 -19.62
C ALA A 184 -10.79 3.64 -18.58
N GLY A 185 -9.96 4.68 -18.36
CA GLY A 185 -10.25 5.77 -17.43
C GLY A 185 -9.38 5.76 -16.18
N LEU A 186 -9.83 6.46 -15.13
CA LEU A 186 -9.13 6.54 -13.85
C LEU A 186 -9.29 5.22 -13.08
N ARG A 187 -8.19 4.71 -12.53
CA ARG A 187 -8.12 3.43 -11.79
C ARG A 187 -7.32 3.58 -10.51
N ILE A 188 -7.62 2.73 -9.54
CA ILE A 188 -6.93 2.61 -8.26
C ILE A 188 -5.78 1.62 -8.41
N PHE A 189 -4.63 1.91 -7.79
CA PHE A 189 -3.59 0.91 -7.54
C PHE A 189 -3.07 0.95 -6.09
N GLY A 190 -3.42 1.98 -5.33
CA GLY A 190 -2.97 2.14 -3.95
C GLY A 190 -3.68 1.20 -2.98
N ALA A 191 -2.90 0.53 -2.12
CA ALA A 191 -3.36 -0.53 -1.23
C ALA A 191 -4.33 -0.04 -0.15
N GLY A 192 -4.10 1.16 0.39
CA GLY A 192 -4.99 1.80 1.37
C GLY A 192 -6.37 2.04 0.79
N ILE A 193 -6.46 2.41 -0.49
CA ILE A 193 -7.75 2.53 -1.19
C ILE A 193 -8.35 1.15 -1.44
N VAL A 194 -7.56 0.22 -2.01
CA VAL A 194 -8.02 -1.12 -2.39
C VAL A 194 -8.63 -1.89 -1.22
N SER A 195 -8.10 -1.72 -0.02
CA SER A 195 -8.59 -2.40 1.19
C SER A 195 -9.72 -1.66 1.92
N SER A 196 -10.11 -0.45 1.46
CA SER A 196 -11.15 0.40 2.05
C SER A 196 -12.35 0.53 1.12
N ALA A 197 -13.54 0.08 1.57
CA ALA A 197 -14.73 0.14 0.76
C ALA A 197 -15.18 1.58 0.45
N GLY A 198 -15.16 2.45 1.45
CA GLY A 198 -15.55 3.86 1.28
C GLY A 198 -14.56 4.65 0.43
N GLU A 199 -13.26 4.48 0.70
CA GLU A 199 -12.21 5.18 -0.04
C GLU A 199 -12.19 4.78 -1.53
N SER A 200 -12.49 3.50 -1.85
CA SER A 200 -12.55 3.00 -3.25
C SER A 200 -13.61 3.71 -4.09
N ILE A 201 -14.71 4.16 -3.49
CA ILE A 201 -15.73 4.97 -4.16
C ILE A 201 -15.32 6.43 -4.15
N TYR A 202 -14.99 6.95 -2.97
CA TYR A 202 -14.71 8.35 -2.76
C TYR A 202 -13.58 8.87 -3.65
N CYS A 203 -12.47 8.15 -3.73
CA CYS A 203 -11.30 8.57 -4.50
C CYS A 203 -11.57 8.75 -6.01
N LEU A 204 -12.53 8.01 -6.56
CA LEU A 204 -12.87 8.07 -8.00
C LEU A 204 -14.06 8.99 -8.28
N GLU A 205 -15.11 8.93 -7.46
CA GLU A 205 -16.44 9.44 -7.80
C GLU A 205 -16.79 10.75 -7.08
N SER A 206 -16.27 11.00 -5.87
CA SER A 206 -16.55 12.25 -5.15
C SER A 206 -15.94 13.46 -5.89
N PRO A 207 -16.65 14.59 -5.96
CA PRO A 207 -16.10 15.85 -6.48
C PRO A 207 -15.15 16.54 -5.49
N GLU A 208 -15.12 16.13 -4.22
CA GLU A 208 -14.44 16.87 -3.15
C GLU A 208 -12.91 16.78 -3.24
N PRO A 209 -12.27 15.58 -3.39
CA PRO A 209 -10.82 15.51 -3.31
C PRO A 209 -10.16 16.06 -4.56
N LEU A 210 -9.01 16.69 -4.37
CA LEU A 210 -8.14 17.07 -5.48
C LEU A 210 -7.54 15.81 -6.10
N ARG A 211 -7.59 15.70 -7.42
CA ARG A 211 -6.85 14.70 -8.20
C ARG A 211 -5.90 15.45 -9.10
N ILE A 212 -4.61 15.22 -8.91
CA ILE A 212 -3.56 15.91 -9.67
C ILE A 212 -2.71 14.90 -10.42
N ALA A 213 -2.27 15.25 -11.63
CA ALA A 213 -1.25 14.46 -12.30
C ALA A 213 -0.01 14.36 -11.40
N PHE A 214 0.54 13.14 -11.27
CA PHE A 214 1.71 12.91 -10.43
C PHE A 214 2.87 13.83 -10.82
N ALA A 215 3.49 14.42 -9.80
CA ALA A 215 4.73 15.15 -9.89
C ALA A 215 5.52 14.92 -8.59
N CYS A 216 6.70 14.33 -8.68
CA CYS A 216 7.46 13.87 -7.52
C CYS A 216 7.64 14.96 -6.46
N GLU A 217 8.13 16.15 -6.83
CA GLU A 217 8.34 17.26 -5.89
C GLU A 217 7.04 17.76 -5.25
N ARG A 218 5.93 17.74 -6.00
CA ARG A 218 4.61 18.13 -5.49
C ARG A 218 4.13 17.17 -4.39
N VAL A 219 4.28 15.87 -4.64
CA VAL A 219 3.94 14.81 -3.69
C VAL A 219 4.82 14.88 -2.44
N LEU A 220 6.14 14.98 -2.59
CA LEU A 220 7.08 15.10 -1.48
C LEU A 220 6.75 16.27 -0.54
N ARG A 221 6.17 17.36 -1.05
CA ARG A 221 5.79 18.54 -0.25
C ARG A 221 4.46 18.42 0.46
N THR A 222 3.57 17.53 0.00
CA THR A 222 2.21 17.46 0.51
C THR A 222 2.15 16.61 1.77
N ARG A 223 1.74 17.22 2.87
CA ARG A 223 1.42 16.49 4.10
C ARG A 223 0.17 15.64 3.89
N TYR A 224 -0.01 14.60 4.68
CA TYR A 224 -1.17 13.74 4.67
C TYR A 224 -1.74 13.58 6.09
N GLU A 225 -2.96 13.13 6.16
CA GLU A 225 -3.70 12.82 7.39
C GLU A 225 -4.24 11.39 7.28
N ILE A 226 -4.36 10.70 8.42
CA ILE A 226 -4.63 9.25 8.45
C ILE A 226 -6.02 8.89 8.97
N ASP A 227 -6.75 9.86 9.53
CA ASP A 227 -7.98 9.65 10.27
C ASP A 227 -9.26 9.96 9.47
N HIS A 228 -9.10 10.28 8.18
CA HIS A 228 -10.21 10.52 7.24
C HIS A 228 -9.80 10.24 5.80
N TYR A 229 -10.75 10.27 4.87
CA TYR A 229 -10.50 10.09 3.44
C TYR A 229 -9.55 11.15 2.91
N GLN A 230 -8.70 10.75 1.96
CA GLN A 230 -7.67 11.65 1.47
C GLN A 230 -8.26 12.83 0.69
N GLN A 231 -7.74 14.02 0.98
CA GLN A 231 -8.18 15.26 0.32
C GLN A 231 -7.47 15.48 -1.01
N LEU A 232 -6.39 14.73 -1.29
CA LEU A 232 -5.64 14.77 -2.52
C LEU A 232 -5.19 13.35 -2.93
N TYR A 233 -5.33 13.07 -4.22
CA TYR A 233 -4.78 11.86 -4.85
C TYR A 233 -3.82 12.23 -5.98
N ALA A 234 -2.68 11.58 -6.03
CA ALA A 234 -1.74 11.68 -7.14
C ALA A 234 -2.07 10.63 -8.20
N VAL A 235 -2.14 11.06 -9.46
CA VAL A 235 -2.56 10.23 -10.61
C VAL A 235 -1.39 10.00 -11.52
N LEU A 236 -0.90 8.76 -11.62
CA LEU A 236 0.10 8.35 -12.59
C LEU A 236 -0.53 8.26 -13.99
N SER A 237 0.26 8.49 -15.04
CA SER A 237 -0.12 8.23 -16.44
C SER A 237 0.28 6.81 -16.89
N GLY A 238 1.06 6.12 -16.08
CA GLY A 238 1.55 4.77 -16.27
C GLY A 238 2.64 4.45 -15.26
N TRP A 239 3.10 3.20 -15.25
CA TRP A 239 4.13 2.74 -14.30
C TRP A 239 5.48 3.45 -14.47
N ASP A 240 5.75 4.04 -15.63
CA ASP A 240 6.98 4.80 -15.89
C ASP A 240 7.01 6.16 -15.18
N ASP A 241 5.89 6.65 -14.67
CA ASP A 241 5.84 7.85 -13.83
C ASP A 241 6.41 7.61 -12.42
N LEU A 242 6.51 6.34 -11.96
CA LEU A 242 7.14 6.04 -10.69
C LEU A 242 8.64 6.40 -10.75
N PRO A 243 9.14 7.24 -9.83
CA PRO A 243 10.52 7.72 -9.90
C PRO A 243 11.50 6.57 -9.68
N ALA A 244 12.64 6.62 -10.36
CA ALA A 244 13.69 5.61 -10.22
C ALA A 244 14.34 5.58 -8.82
N LEU A 245 14.17 6.65 -8.05
CA LEU A 245 14.74 6.84 -6.70
C LEU A 245 16.26 6.69 -6.66
N ALA A 246 16.92 7.01 -7.79
CA ALA A 246 18.37 7.10 -7.80
C ALA A 246 18.84 8.13 -6.75
N PRO A 247 19.88 7.84 -5.95
CA PRO A 247 20.25 8.67 -4.79
C PRO A 247 20.43 10.16 -5.10
N GLN A 248 21.05 10.49 -6.23
CA GLN A 248 21.29 11.88 -6.63
C GLN A 248 20.00 12.60 -7.04
N GLU A 249 19.12 11.92 -7.79
CA GLU A 249 17.84 12.48 -8.23
C GLU A 249 16.91 12.68 -7.04
N LEU A 250 16.80 11.67 -6.18
CA LEU A 250 15.99 11.76 -4.96
C LEU A 250 16.46 12.89 -4.05
N ALA A 251 17.77 13.03 -3.85
CA ALA A 251 18.33 14.13 -3.05
C ALA A 251 18.02 15.50 -3.66
N ALA A 252 18.05 15.62 -5.00
CA ALA A 252 17.68 16.84 -5.70
C ALA A 252 16.19 17.18 -5.53
N HIS A 253 15.29 16.19 -5.68
CA HIS A 253 13.85 16.35 -5.46
C HIS A 253 13.53 16.74 -4.01
N ILE A 254 14.12 16.07 -3.04
CA ILE A 254 13.94 16.41 -1.61
C ILE A 254 14.44 17.84 -1.33
N ALA A 255 15.61 18.21 -1.86
CA ALA A 255 16.14 19.56 -1.69
C ALA A 255 15.23 20.63 -2.33
N ALA A 256 14.67 20.36 -3.51
CA ALA A 256 13.71 21.25 -4.17
C ALA A 256 12.40 21.35 -3.36
N ALA A 257 11.84 20.22 -2.93
CA ALA A 257 10.64 20.18 -2.09
C ALA A 257 10.83 20.97 -0.80
N ARG A 258 11.97 20.77 -0.11
CA ARG A 258 12.32 21.50 1.12
C ARG A 258 12.43 23.00 0.92
N ARG A 259 13.07 23.45 -0.17
CA ARG A 259 13.17 24.91 -0.49
C ARG A 259 11.80 25.53 -0.76
N ALA A 260 10.92 24.78 -1.43
CA ALA A 260 9.59 25.26 -1.79
C ALA A 260 8.58 25.21 -0.61
N GLY A 261 8.92 24.53 0.48
CA GLY A 261 8.10 24.41 1.69
C GLY A 261 6.95 23.39 1.55
N ASP A 262 6.44 22.97 2.71
CA ASP A 262 5.33 22.01 2.81
C ASP A 262 4.00 22.59 2.33
N LEU A 263 3.11 21.70 1.89
CA LEU A 263 1.74 22.01 1.52
C LEU A 263 0.78 21.24 2.42
N ALA A 264 -0.38 21.85 2.72
CA ALA A 264 -1.48 21.15 3.37
C ALA A 264 -2.09 20.09 2.42
N PRO A 265 -2.77 19.06 2.96
CA PRO A 265 -3.37 17.99 2.13
C PRO A 265 -4.37 18.50 1.08
N ASP A 266 -5.14 19.52 1.43
CA ASP A 266 -6.18 20.15 0.59
C ASP A 266 -5.67 21.32 -0.27
N GLN A 267 -4.41 21.70 -0.12
CA GLN A 267 -3.87 22.90 -0.76
C GLN A 267 -3.56 22.64 -2.24
N SER A 268 -4.21 23.37 -3.15
CA SER A 268 -3.86 23.43 -4.56
C SER A 268 -2.77 24.47 -4.83
N VAL A 269 -1.99 24.26 -5.87
CA VAL A 269 -0.98 25.21 -6.37
C VAL A 269 -1.14 25.43 -7.87
N ALA A 270 -0.70 26.58 -8.37
CA ALA A 270 -0.87 26.97 -9.78
C ALA A 270 -0.26 26.00 -10.80
N THR A 271 0.70 25.18 -10.37
CA THR A 271 1.34 24.17 -11.22
C THR A 271 0.61 22.83 -11.25
N ASP A 272 -0.43 22.63 -10.42
CA ASP A 272 -1.21 21.40 -10.40
C ASP A 272 -1.96 21.20 -11.72
N ARG A 273 -1.80 20.05 -12.33
CA ARG A 273 -2.59 19.62 -13.47
C ARG A 273 -3.73 18.74 -12.95
N LEU A 274 -4.91 19.34 -12.88
CA LEU A 274 -6.09 18.66 -12.34
C LEU A 274 -6.52 17.49 -13.25
N VAL A 275 -6.97 16.43 -12.61
CA VAL A 275 -7.56 15.24 -13.24
C VAL A 275 -9.03 15.16 -12.80
N ALA A 276 -9.93 15.07 -13.77
CA ALA A 276 -11.34 14.94 -13.49
C ALA A 276 -11.66 13.62 -12.73
N ALA A 277 -12.69 13.67 -11.89
CA ALA A 277 -13.26 12.47 -11.31
C ALA A 277 -13.70 11.49 -12.41
N ALA A 278 -13.75 10.20 -12.07
CA ALA A 278 -14.38 9.22 -12.95
C ALA A 278 -15.89 9.48 -13.02
N THR A 279 -16.51 9.13 -14.13
CA THR A 279 -17.98 9.06 -14.17
C THR A 279 -18.43 7.99 -13.19
N ALA A 280 -19.48 8.29 -12.41
CA ALA A 280 -20.02 7.35 -11.43
C ALA A 280 -20.22 5.96 -12.05
N MET A 281 -19.68 4.96 -11.42
CA MET A 281 -19.79 3.58 -11.90
C MET A 281 -21.06 2.94 -11.31
N PRO A 282 -21.69 2.02 -12.03
CA PRO A 282 -22.86 1.31 -11.49
C PRO A 282 -22.46 0.60 -10.18
N ALA A 283 -23.40 0.58 -9.23
CA ALA A 283 -23.24 -0.20 -8.02
C ALA A 283 -22.99 -1.69 -8.39
N PRO A 284 -22.14 -2.41 -7.65
CA PRO A 284 -21.98 -3.84 -7.85
C PRO A 284 -23.34 -4.54 -7.70
N ALA A 285 -23.61 -5.49 -8.59
CA ALA A 285 -24.86 -6.28 -8.61
C ALA A 285 -24.98 -7.20 -7.39
#